data_d24fccbf8a5a02b83e89ef3cb4036cb6
#
_entry.id   d24fccbf8a5a02b83e89ef3cb4036cb6
#
_cell.length_a   1.000
_cell.length_b   1.000
_cell.length_c   1.000
_cell.angle_alpha   90.00
_cell.angle_beta   90.00
_cell.angle_gamma   90.00
#
_symmetry.space_group_name_H-M   'P 1'
#
loop_
_entity.id
_entity.type
_entity.pdbx_description
1 polymer ?
#
loop_
_entity_poly.entity_id
_entity_poly.type
_entity_poly.pdbx_seq_one_letter_code
_entity_poly.pdbx_strand_id
1 'polypeptide(L)'
;MTSDSLARPRDDGTDHSQQGFTLVELLVVLAILGLLAAIAAPQVMRQLGGAKSEAAEIQLEKLGGVLDLYRLEVGVYPTTAEGLTALVDRPAAAAPSWNGPYLKNRDALTDPWGRPYQYRAPGDHGDYDIWSLGADGKPGGEGENRDVASW
;
A
#
# COMPACT_ATOMS: atom_id res chain seq x y z
N MET A 1 -70.21 51.02 26.77
CA MET A 1 -70.00 49.66 27.37
C MET A 1 -69.60 48.77 26.25
N THR A 2 -68.32 48.65 26.01
CA THR A 2 -67.70 48.00 24.88
C THR A 2 -67.02 46.75 25.39
N SER A 3 -67.51 45.59 24.93
CA SER A 3 -66.92 44.29 25.25
C SER A 3 -65.83 44.01 24.23
N ASP A 4 -64.65 44.05 24.69
CA ASP A 4 -63.45 43.71 23.90
C ASP A 4 -63.29 42.16 23.85
N SER A 5 -63.41 41.61 22.64
CA SER A 5 -63.33 40.20 22.36
C SER A 5 -61.92 39.92 21.87
N LEU A 6 -61.06 39.51 22.80
CA LEU A 6 -59.69 39.03 22.50
C LEU A 6 -59.72 37.68 21.76
N ALA A 7 -59.47 37.73 20.44
CA ALA A 7 -59.19 36.56 19.62
C ALA A 7 -57.87 35.96 19.99
N ARG A 8 -57.84 34.68 20.43
CA ARG A 8 -56.63 33.88 20.61
C ARG A 8 -56.12 33.47 19.26
N PRO A 9 -54.82 33.58 18.99
CA PRO A 9 -54.23 32.98 17.80
C PRO A 9 -54.26 31.45 17.89
N ARG A 10 -54.71 30.80 16.82
CA ARG A 10 -54.64 29.37 16.63
C ARG A 10 -53.16 29.03 16.41
N ASP A 11 -52.66 28.25 17.31
CA ASP A 11 -51.36 27.58 17.16
C ASP A 11 -51.54 26.46 16.12
N ASP A 12 -51.08 26.73 14.87
CA ASP A 12 -50.98 25.73 13.81
C ASP A 12 -49.78 24.84 14.14
N GLY A 13 -50.05 23.89 15.03
CA GLY A 13 -49.10 22.79 15.29
C GLY A 13 -48.81 22.03 14.00
N THR A 14 -47.75 22.38 13.29
CA THR A 14 -47.15 21.52 12.27
C THR A 14 -46.67 20.26 12.93
N ASP A 15 -47.53 19.26 12.93
CA ASP A 15 -47.24 17.91 13.36
C ASP A 15 -46.21 17.32 12.38
N HIS A 16 -44.95 17.53 12.66
CA HIS A 16 -43.87 16.81 12.00
C HIS A 16 -43.97 15.34 12.43
N SER A 17 -44.73 14.57 11.65
CA SER A 17 -44.78 13.13 11.77
C SER A 17 -43.34 12.59 11.66
N GLN A 18 -42.73 12.34 12.79
CA GLN A 18 -41.47 11.59 12.86
C GLN A 18 -41.78 10.16 12.41
N GLN A 19 -41.64 9.91 11.11
CA GLN A 19 -41.68 8.55 10.56
C GLN A 19 -40.43 7.83 11.01
N GLY A 20 -40.54 7.09 12.11
CA GLY A 20 -39.47 6.18 12.57
C GLY A 20 -39.36 5.02 11.58
N PHE A 21 -38.15 4.66 11.25
CA PHE A 21 -37.86 3.44 10.47
C PHE A 21 -38.37 2.20 11.19
N THR A 22 -38.98 1.29 10.44
CA THR A 22 -39.38 -0.02 11.00
C THR A 22 -38.16 -0.92 11.16
N LEU A 23 -38.18 -1.82 12.14
CA LEU A 23 -37.13 -2.79 12.40
C LEU A 23 -36.89 -3.69 11.17
N VAL A 24 -37.97 -4.02 10.43
CA VAL A 24 -37.92 -4.81 9.21
C VAL A 24 -37.22 -4.05 8.07
N GLU A 25 -37.48 -2.76 7.92
CA GLU A 25 -36.87 -1.91 6.89
C GLU A 25 -35.36 -1.82 7.11
N LEU A 26 -34.91 -1.66 8.36
CA LEU A 26 -33.49 -1.68 8.70
C LEU A 26 -32.85 -3.04 8.40
N LEU A 27 -33.56 -4.12 8.70
CA LEU A 27 -33.07 -5.49 8.45
C LEU A 27 -32.92 -5.78 6.95
N VAL A 28 -33.87 -5.32 6.12
CA VAL A 28 -33.80 -5.45 4.66
C VAL A 28 -32.62 -4.64 4.09
N VAL A 29 -32.42 -3.40 4.57
CA VAL A 29 -31.27 -2.59 4.16
C VAL A 29 -29.95 -3.27 4.50
N LEU A 30 -29.81 -3.80 5.71
CA LEU A 30 -28.62 -4.54 6.12
C LEU A 30 -28.38 -5.80 5.28
N ALA A 31 -29.45 -6.52 4.93
CA ALA A 31 -29.35 -7.70 4.07
C ALA A 31 -28.86 -7.34 2.65
N ILE A 32 -29.40 -6.24 2.08
CA ILE A 32 -28.97 -5.75 0.76
C ILE A 32 -27.51 -5.28 0.80
N LEU A 33 -27.13 -4.50 1.82
CA LEU A 33 -25.75 -4.03 1.98
C LEU A 33 -24.78 -5.21 2.16
N GLY A 34 -25.16 -6.22 2.95
CA GLY A 34 -24.37 -7.45 3.10
C GLY A 34 -24.16 -8.19 1.79
N LEU A 35 -25.21 -8.31 0.96
CA LEU A 35 -25.14 -8.93 -0.35
C LEU A 35 -24.21 -8.16 -1.31
N LEU A 36 -24.34 -6.83 -1.36
CA LEU A 36 -23.51 -5.96 -2.17
C LEU A 36 -22.03 -6.03 -1.73
N ALA A 37 -21.78 -5.99 -0.42
CA ALA A 37 -20.44 -6.12 0.14
C ALA A 37 -19.79 -7.48 -0.21
N ALA A 38 -20.55 -8.58 -0.18
CA ALA A 38 -20.05 -9.90 -0.53
C ALA A 38 -19.55 -10.01 -1.99
N ILE A 39 -20.16 -9.24 -2.90
CA ILE A 39 -19.75 -9.19 -4.32
C ILE A 39 -18.60 -8.22 -4.53
N ALA A 40 -18.63 -7.05 -3.86
CA ALA A 40 -17.65 -5.98 -4.07
C ALA A 40 -16.30 -6.27 -3.40
N ALA A 41 -16.29 -6.87 -2.20
CA ALA A 41 -15.08 -7.08 -1.43
C ALA A 41 -13.97 -7.85 -2.18
N PRO A 42 -14.23 -9.00 -2.84
CA PRO A 42 -13.18 -9.73 -3.55
C PRO A 42 -12.63 -8.97 -4.76
N GLN A 43 -13.42 -8.09 -5.36
CA GLN A 43 -13.00 -7.28 -6.51
C GLN A 43 -12.06 -6.14 -6.07
N VAL A 44 -12.38 -5.49 -4.96
CA VAL A 44 -11.52 -4.46 -4.35
C VAL A 44 -10.18 -5.06 -3.92
N MET A 45 -10.20 -6.24 -3.29
CA MET A 45 -8.97 -6.92 -2.86
C MET A 45 -8.05 -7.25 -4.03
N ARG A 46 -8.58 -7.74 -5.16
CA ARG A 46 -7.79 -8.00 -6.37
C ARG A 46 -7.16 -6.72 -6.96
N GLN A 47 -7.88 -5.60 -6.95
CA GLN A 47 -7.34 -4.32 -7.44
C GLN A 47 -6.22 -3.79 -6.53
N LEU A 48 -6.39 -3.89 -5.22
CA LEU A 48 -5.34 -3.49 -4.26
C LEU A 48 -4.07 -4.33 -4.42
N GLY A 49 -4.21 -5.64 -4.63
CA GLY A 49 -3.09 -6.52 -4.88
C GLY A 49 -2.32 -6.17 -6.16
N GLY A 50 -3.02 -5.86 -7.25
CA GLY A 50 -2.40 -5.39 -8.49
C GLY A 50 -1.60 -4.09 -8.29
N ALA A 51 -2.15 -3.12 -7.59
CA ALA A 51 -1.48 -1.85 -7.31
C ALA A 51 -0.21 -2.02 -6.45
N LYS A 52 -0.21 -2.96 -5.50
CA LYS A 52 0.98 -3.27 -4.70
C LYS A 52 2.08 -3.92 -5.55
N SER A 53 1.73 -4.84 -6.45
CA SER A 53 2.70 -5.47 -7.35
C SER A 53 3.33 -4.43 -8.28
N GLU A 54 2.54 -3.54 -8.85
CA GLU A 54 3.03 -2.43 -9.68
C GLU A 54 3.93 -1.47 -8.88
N ALA A 55 3.56 -1.15 -7.65
CA ALA A 55 4.41 -0.34 -6.77
C ALA A 55 5.74 -1.03 -6.45
N ALA A 56 5.74 -2.36 -6.29
CA ALA A 56 6.96 -3.13 -6.10
C ALA A 56 7.86 -3.10 -7.35
N GLU A 57 7.29 -3.27 -8.55
CA GLU A 57 8.04 -3.17 -9.82
C GLU A 57 8.74 -1.80 -9.96
N ILE A 58 8.00 -0.72 -9.75
CA ILE A 58 8.55 0.65 -9.80
C ILE A 58 9.67 0.82 -8.75
N GLN A 59 9.50 0.25 -7.57
CA GLN A 59 10.51 0.37 -6.52
C GLN A 59 11.77 -0.43 -6.85
N LEU A 60 11.65 -1.62 -7.46
CA LEU A 60 12.77 -2.41 -7.93
C LEU A 60 13.58 -1.66 -9.00
N GLU A 61 12.91 -1.03 -9.95
CA GLU A 61 13.56 -0.20 -10.98
C GLU A 61 14.34 0.96 -10.35
N LYS A 62 13.76 1.65 -9.37
CA LYS A 62 14.45 2.72 -8.63
C LYS A 62 15.66 2.20 -7.86
N LEU A 63 15.54 1.05 -7.19
CA LEU A 63 16.65 0.43 -6.48
C LEU A 63 17.78 0.04 -7.43
N GLY A 64 17.45 -0.45 -8.64
CA GLY A 64 18.40 -0.72 -9.69
C GLY A 64 19.21 0.52 -10.07
N GLY A 65 18.54 1.63 -10.35
CA GLY A 65 19.22 2.89 -10.66
C GLY A 65 20.13 3.40 -9.52
N VAL A 66 19.73 3.17 -8.26
CA VAL A 66 20.56 3.54 -7.10
C VAL A 66 21.76 2.59 -6.95
N LEU A 67 21.61 1.31 -7.25
CA LEU A 67 22.73 0.36 -7.28
C LEU A 67 23.75 0.70 -8.38
N ASP A 68 23.27 1.14 -9.53
CA ASP A 68 24.15 1.59 -10.62
C ASP A 68 24.94 2.84 -10.21
N LEU A 69 24.30 3.79 -9.50
CA LEU A 69 25.00 4.94 -8.93
C LEU A 69 26.04 4.52 -7.90
N TYR A 70 25.70 3.60 -7.01
CA TYR A 70 26.64 3.04 -6.05
C TYR A 70 27.86 2.43 -6.76
N ARG A 71 27.63 1.59 -7.79
CA ARG A 71 28.71 0.97 -8.58
C ARG A 71 29.57 2.02 -9.29
N LEU A 72 28.97 3.08 -9.81
CA LEU A 72 29.69 4.14 -10.49
C LEU A 72 30.70 4.84 -9.55
N GLU A 73 30.35 5.03 -8.29
CA GLU A 73 31.20 5.69 -7.30
C GLU A 73 32.16 4.73 -6.59
N VAL A 74 31.68 3.56 -6.20
CA VAL A 74 32.45 2.59 -5.42
C VAL A 74 33.27 1.62 -6.30
N GLY A 75 32.82 1.43 -7.57
CA GLY A 75 33.46 0.57 -8.56
C GLY A 75 32.88 -0.84 -8.66
N VAL A 76 32.12 -1.28 -7.65
CA VAL A 76 31.48 -2.61 -7.57
C VAL A 76 30.08 -2.49 -6.99
N TYR A 77 29.22 -3.46 -7.25
CA TYR A 77 27.94 -3.57 -6.52
C TYR A 77 28.16 -4.04 -5.08
N PRO A 78 27.25 -3.74 -4.15
CA PRO A 78 27.28 -4.32 -2.83
C PRO A 78 27.33 -5.86 -2.92
N THR A 79 28.06 -6.50 -2.05
CA THR A 79 28.03 -7.97 -1.96
C THR A 79 26.68 -8.46 -1.42
N THR A 80 26.33 -9.72 -1.64
CA THR A 80 25.12 -10.32 -1.05
C THR A 80 25.10 -10.17 0.48
N ALA A 81 26.26 -10.22 1.14
CA ALA A 81 26.35 -10.07 2.60
C ALA A 81 26.11 -8.63 3.06
N GLU A 82 26.52 -7.64 2.30
CA GLU A 82 26.25 -6.22 2.57
C GLU A 82 24.79 -5.87 2.27
N GLY A 83 24.23 -6.50 1.24
CA GLY A 83 22.85 -6.33 0.84
C GLY A 83 22.49 -4.90 0.45
N LEU A 84 21.21 -4.63 0.30
CA LEU A 84 20.69 -3.30 -0.03
C LEU A 84 20.91 -2.26 1.08
N THR A 85 21.23 -2.69 2.29
CA THR A 85 21.57 -1.78 3.40
C THR A 85 22.81 -0.94 3.11
N ALA A 86 23.70 -1.41 2.25
CA ALA A 86 24.86 -0.66 1.77
C ALA A 86 24.50 0.65 1.05
N LEU A 87 23.25 0.78 0.57
CA LEU A 87 22.75 2.00 -0.06
C LEU A 87 22.39 3.10 0.95
N VAL A 88 22.21 2.73 2.21
CA VAL A 88 21.83 3.65 3.31
C VAL A 88 22.96 3.81 4.31
N ASP A 89 23.59 2.69 4.69
CA ASP A 89 24.66 2.66 5.67
C ASP A 89 25.97 2.32 4.97
N ARG A 90 27.03 3.01 5.37
CA ARG A 90 28.35 2.74 4.85
C ARG A 90 28.81 1.33 5.27
N PRO A 91 29.07 0.40 4.32
CA PRO A 91 29.62 -0.90 4.67
C PRO A 91 30.99 -0.77 5.35
N ALA A 92 31.30 -1.69 6.27
CA ALA A 92 32.58 -1.68 6.96
C ALA A 92 33.77 -1.86 6.01
N ALA A 93 33.58 -2.59 4.91
CA ALA A 93 34.56 -2.82 3.85
C ALA A 93 34.47 -1.79 2.72
N ALA A 94 33.61 -0.76 2.83
CA ALA A 94 33.43 0.20 1.75
C ALA A 94 34.71 0.97 1.48
N ALA A 95 35.02 1.05 0.19
CA ALA A 95 36.08 1.89 -0.32
C ALA A 95 35.95 3.33 0.18
N PRO A 96 37.05 4.10 0.24
CA PRO A 96 37.02 5.52 0.58
C PRO A 96 36.06 6.35 -0.29
N SER A 97 35.66 5.81 -1.46
CA SER A 97 34.79 6.40 -2.46
C SER A 97 33.29 6.32 -2.16
N TRP A 98 32.86 5.68 -1.05
CA TRP A 98 31.43 5.68 -0.67
C TRP A 98 30.99 7.08 -0.22
N ASN A 99 30.15 7.73 -1.00
CA ASN A 99 29.62 9.09 -0.75
C ASN A 99 28.15 9.12 -0.31
N GLY A 100 27.56 7.95 0.03
CA GLY A 100 26.16 7.85 0.44
C GLY A 100 25.82 8.66 1.72
N PRO A 101 24.59 8.58 2.19
CA PRO A 101 23.58 7.60 1.79
C PRO A 101 23.00 7.85 0.40
N TYR A 102 22.83 6.80 -0.39
CA TYR A 102 22.25 6.83 -1.73
C TYR A 102 20.72 6.80 -1.68
N LEU A 103 20.16 6.32 -0.58
CA LEU A 103 18.73 6.35 -0.27
C LEU A 103 18.52 7.15 1.03
N LYS A 104 17.55 8.07 0.98
CA LYS A 104 17.21 8.92 2.14
C LYS A 104 16.42 8.16 3.20
N ASN A 105 15.65 7.14 2.79
CA ASN A 105 14.74 6.42 3.66
C ASN A 105 14.96 4.91 3.54
N ARG A 106 15.10 4.25 4.68
CA ARG A 106 15.20 2.78 4.78
C ARG A 106 13.92 2.07 4.36
N ASP A 107 12.77 2.73 4.43
CA ASP A 107 11.49 2.15 4.01
C ASP A 107 11.51 1.78 2.52
N ALA A 108 12.38 2.43 1.72
CA ALA A 108 12.59 2.09 0.32
C ALA A 108 13.19 0.67 0.11
N LEU A 109 13.75 0.06 1.15
CA LEU A 109 14.27 -1.31 1.14
C LEU A 109 13.21 -2.35 1.50
N THR A 110 11.98 -1.91 1.76
CA THR A 110 10.86 -2.74 2.17
C THR A 110 9.80 -2.75 1.07
N ASP A 111 9.29 -3.93 0.78
CA ASP A 111 8.25 -4.12 -0.23
C ASP A 111 6.88 -3.63 0.27
N PRO A 112 5.87 -3.49 -0.62
CA PRO A 112 4.52 -3.03 -0.26
C PRO A 112 3.75 -3.96 0.69
N TRP A 113 4.29 -5.15 0.97
CA TRP A 113 3.73 -6.12 1.94
C TRP A 113 4.47 -6.10 3.28
N GLY A 114 5.46 -5.19 3.44
CA GLY A 114 6.19 -4.97 4.70
C GLY A 114 7.39 -5.90 4.91
N ARG A 115 7.91 -6.55 3.86
CA ARG A 115 9.10 -7.40 3.93
C ARG A 115 10.29 -6.75 3.23
N PRO A 116 11.54 -7.00 3.69
CA PRO A 116 12.70 -6.52 2.98
C PRO A 116 12.78 -7.15 1.57
N TYR A 117 13.13 -6.33 0.57
CA TYR A 117 13.52 -6.87 -0.73
C TYR A 117 14.69 -7.82 -0.59
N GLN A 118 14.64 -8.92 -1.33
CA GLN A 118 15.76 -9.85 -1.43
C GLN A 118 16.78 -9.31 -2.42
N TYR A 119 18.05 -9.61 -2.19
CA TYR A 119 19.16 -9.13 -3.00
C TYR A 119 20.25 -10.17 -3.11
N ARG A 120 20.84 -10.28 -4.29
CA ARG A 120 22.03 -11.11 -4.52
C ARG A 120 22.93 -10.47 -5.57
N ALA A 121 24.23 -10.45 -5.29
CA ALA A 121 25.27 -10.07 -6.24
C ALA A 121 26.51 -10.99 -6.05
N PRO A 122 27.03 -11.61 -7.14
CA PRO A 122 26.45 -11.60 -8.48
C PRO A 122 25.08 -12.29 -8.55
N GLY A 123 24.20 -11.81 -9.43
CA GLY A 123 22.88 -12.39 -9.68
C GLY A 123 22.95 -13.66 -10.53
N ASP A 124 21.83 -14.39 -10.63
CA ASP A 124 21.69 -15.48 -11.59
C ASP A 124 21.26 -14.95 -12.97
N HIS A 125 20.62 -13.78 -13.01
CA HIS A 125 20.06 -13.16 -14.21
C HIS A 125 20.88 -11.95 -14.69
N GLY A 126 21.81 -11.47 -13.89
CA GLY A 126 22.65 -10.32 -14.23
C GLY A 126 23.73 -10.03 -13.20
N ASP A 127 24.23 -8.80 -13.21
CA ASP A 127 25.24 -8.36 -12.25
C ASP A 127 24.72 -8.43 -10.80
N TYR A 128 23.42 -8.26 -10.63
CA TYR A 128 22.69 -8.45 -9.38
C TYR A 128 21.24 -8.85 -9.67
N ASP A 129 20.58 -9.43 -8.69
CA ASP A 129 19.16 -9.73 -8.66
C ASP A 129 18.52 -9.06 -7.45
N ILE A 130 17.36 -8.42 -7.66
CA ILE A 130 16.49 -7.89 -6.58
C ILE A 130 15.10 -8.46 -6.79
N TRP A 131 14.45 -8.93 -5.72
CA TRP A 131 13.07 -9.44 -5.83
C TRP A 131 12.29 -9.31 -4.53
N SER A 132 10.96 -9.37 -4.66
CA SER A 132 10.01 -9.57 -3.57
C SER A 132 9.24 -10.86 -3.82
N LEU A 133 8.89 -11.57 -2.76
CA LEU A 133 8.11 -12.81 -2.79
C LEU A 133 6.58 -12.55 -2.71
N GLY A 134 6.12 -11.37 -3.13
CA GLY A 134 4.70 -11.04 -3.15
C GLY A 134 4.02 -11.05 -1.79
N ALA A 135 2.70 -11.19 -1.77
CA ALA A 135 1.91 -11.08 -0.54
C ALA A 135 2.10 -12.26 0.43
N ASP A 136 2.34 -13.46 -0.05
CA ASP A 136 2.45 -14.65 0.80
C ASP A 136 3.89 -14.92 1.28
N GLY A 137 4.90 -14.25 0.70
CA GLY A 137 6.31 -14.42 1.06
C GLY A 137 6.88 -15.78 0.69
N LYS A 138 6.34 -16.42 -0.36
CA LYS A 138 6.79 -17.71 -0.87
C LYS A 138 7.16 -17.61 -2.34
N PRO A 139 8.16 -18.36 -2.81
CA PRO A 139 8.52 -18.37 -4.22
C PRO A 139 7.35 -18.78 -5.11
N GLY A 140 7.14 -18.06 -6.21
CA GLY A 140 6.08 -18.32 -7.19
C GLY A 140 4.77 -17.61 -6.84
N GLY A 141 3.63 -18.24 -7.17
CA GLY A 141 2.30 -17.68 -6.90
C GLY A 141 1.71 -16.91 -8.09
N GLU A 142 0.47 -16.47 -7.91
CA GLU A 142 -0.30 -15.71 -8.91
C GLU A 142 -0.94 -14.48 -8.28
N GLY A 143 -1.26 -13.48 -9.09
CA GLY A 143 -1.89 -12.25 -8.64
C GLY A 143 -1.03 -11.50 -7.63
N GLU A 144 -1.56 -11.22 -6.45
CA GLU A 144 -0.86 -10.54 -5.36
C GLU A 144 0.29 -11.37 -4.75
N ASN A 145 0.22 -12.70 -4.88
CA ASN A 145 1.24 -13.62 -4.37
C ASN A 145 2.40 -13.81 -5.36
N ARG A 146 2.31 -13.27 -6.57
CA ARG A 146 3.34 -13.39 -7.59
C ARG A 146 4.63 -12.72 -7.11
N ASP A 147 5.75 -13.39 -7.38
CA ASP A 147 7.07 -12.77 -7.20
C ASP A 147 7.23 -11.56 -8.14
N VAL A 148 7.83 -10.53 -7.65
CA VAL A 148 8.18 -9.32 -8.42
C VAL A 148 9.70 -9.22 -8.43
N ALA A 149 10.31 -9.23 -9.61
CA ALA A 149 11.75 -9.34 -9.78
C ALA A 149 12.31 -8.30 -10.76
N SER A 150 13.61 -8.02 -10.65
CA SER A 150 14.33 -7.03 -11.49
C SER A 150 14.72 -7.56 -12.87
N TRP A 151 14.39 -8.81 -13.21
CA TRP A 151 14.72 -9.45 -14.50
C TRP A 151 13.48 -9.90 -15.26
#